data_a190f0cb70c64525681359674a5635ca
#
_entry.id   a190f0cb70c64525681359674a5635ca
#
_cell.length_a   1.000
_cell.length_b   1.000
_cell.length_c   1.000
_cell.angle_alpha   90.00
_cell.angle_beta   90.00
_cell.angle_gamma   90.00
#
_symmetry.space_group_name_H-M   'P 1'
#
loop_
_entity.id
_entity.type
_entity.pdbx_description
1 polymer ?
#
loop_
_entity_poly.entity_id
_entity_poly.type
_entity_poly.pdbx_seq_one_letter_code
_entity_poly.pdbx_strand_id
1 'polypeptide(L)'
;MEREPLSSEADALWRKLWKIWQDNDEEDVVLDSTELAELEEEIPGLENRMKTALAYLQRARYIQYRSGVGEDGIEPILYDVYEPR
;
A
#
# COMPACT_ATOMS: atom_id res chain seq x y z
N MET A 1 -3.75 10.91 18.79
CA MET A 1 -4.20 9.51 18.87
C MET A 1 -3.09 8.61 18.33
N GLU A 2 -2.73 7.61 19.08
CA GLU A 2 -1.68 6.69 18.65
C GLU A 2 -2.23 5.74 17.59
N ARG A 3 -1.36 5.36 16.64
CA ARG A 3 -1.70 4.35 15.65
C ARG A 3 -1.49 2.97 16.24
N GLU A 4 -2.29 2.03 15.77
CA GLU A 4 -2.13 0.64 16.20
C GLU A 4 -0.78 0.09 15.75
N PRO A 5 -0.15 -0.79 16.56
CA PRO A 5 1.07 -1.46 16.14
C PRO A 5 0.83 -2.29 14.89
N LEU A 6 1.77 -2.27 13.97
CA LEU A 6 1.67 -3.04 12.73
C LEU A 6 2.35 -4.38 12.85
N SER A 7 1.79 -5.40 12.18
CA SER A 7 2.49 -6.66 11.97
C SER A 7 3.72 -6.38 11.09
N SER A 8 4.68 -7.32 11.09
CA SER A 8 5.88 -7.19 10.27
C SER A 8 5.53 -7.00 8.79
N GLU A 9 4.54 -7.74 8.31
CA GLU A 9 4.10 -7.67 6.92
C GLU A 9 3.49 -6.31 6.59
N ALA A 10 2.61 -5.82 7.45
CA ALA A 10 1.96 -4.53 7.24
C ALA A 10 2.96 -3.38 7.33
N ASP A 11 3.89 -3.46 8.28
CA ASP A 11 4.95 -2.45 8.41
C ASP A 11 5.82 -2.41 7.15
N ALA A 12 6.24 -3.58 6.66
CA ALA A 12 7.05 -3.66 5.46
C ALA A 12 6.30 -3.11 4.25
N LEU A 13 5.01 -3.44 4.11
CA LEU A 13 4.18 -2.93 3.04
C LEU A 13 4.07 -1.40 3.11
N TRP A 14 3.79 -0.86 4.28
CA TRP A 14 3.69 0.58 4.49
C TRP A 14 4.97 1.31 4.06
N ARG A 15 6.14 0.81 4.46
CA ARG A 15 7.42 1.41 4.10
C ARG A 15 7.69 1.34 2.60
N LYS A 16 7.30 0.25 1.95
CA LYS A 16 7.41 0.12 0.50
C LYS A 16 6.49 1.09 -0.23
N LEU A 17 5.25 1.23 0.25
CA LEU A 17 4.29 2.16 -0.32
C LEU A 17 4.75 3.61 -0.16
N TRP A 18 5.35 3.94 0.99
CA TRP A 18 5.94 5.26 1.21
C TRP A 18 6.99 5.57 0.15
N LYS A 19 7.89 4.62 -0.10
CA LYS A 19 8.92 4.81 -1.10
C LYS A 19 8.36 4.98 -2.51
N ILE A 20 7.39 4.16 -2.88
CA ILE A 20 6.73 4.26 -4.18
C ILE A 20 6.10 5.63 -4.35
N TRP A 21 5.40 6.09 -3.31
CA TRP A 21 4.71 7.38 -3.34
C TRP A 21 5.71 8.54 -3.43
N GLN A 22 6.81 8.46 -2.71
CA GLN A 22 7.89 9.46 -2.78
C GLN A 22 8.52 9.49 -4.16
N ASP A 23 8.76 8.34 -4.76
CA ASP A 23 9.34 8.23 -6.10
C ASP A 23 8.41 8.79 -7.18
N ASN A 24 7.12 8.93 -6.87
CA ASN A 24 6.11 9.51 -7.76
C ASN A 24 5.77 10.95 -7.39
N ASP A 25 6.69 11.66 -6.74
CA ASP A 25 6.56 13.06 -6.33
C ASP A 25 5.37 13.33 -5.42
N GLU A 26 4.99 12.36 -4.59
CA GLU A 26 3.85 12.46 -3.67
C GLU A 26 2.51 12.72 -4.39
N GLU A 27 2.40 12.21 -5.61
CA GLU A 27 1.17 12.27 -6.39
C GLU A 27 0.49 10.90 -6.44
N ASP A 28 -0.77 10.86 -6.86
CA ASP A 28 -1.56 9.63 -6.95
C ASP A 28 -0.81 8.55 -7.71
N VAL A 29 -0.72 7.36 -7.12
CA VAL A 29 -0.03 6.21 -7.69
C VAL A 29 -1.02 5.09 -7.93
N VAL A 30 -1.13 4.63 -9.17
CA VAL A 30 -1.93 3.45 -9.48
C VAL A 30 -1.08 2.22 -9.17
N LEU A 31 -1.56 1.38 -8.26
CA LEU A 31 -0.89 0.12 -7.93
C LEU A 31 -1.41 -0.95 -8.89
N ASP A 32 -0.78 -1.05 -10.05
CA ASP A 32 -1.18 -2.03 -11.06
C ASP A 32 -0.78 -3.46 -10.66
N SER A 33 -1.17 -4.42 -11.48
CA SER A 33 -0.89 -5.83 -11.20
C SER A 33 0.60 -6.12 -11.07
N THR A 34 1.44 -5.44 -11.84
CA THR A 34 2.89 -5.61 -11.77
C THR A 34 3.44 -5.10 -10.43
N GLU A 35 3.01 -3.92 -10.00
CA GLU A 35 3.43 -3.36 -8.71
C GLU A 35 2.96 -4.25 -7.55
N LEU A 36 1.72 -4.70 -7.59
CA LEU A 36 1.19 -5.56 -6.54
C LEU A 36 1.93 -6.90 -6.48
N ALA A 37 2.24 -7.49 -7.63
CA ALA A 37 2.99 -8.74 -7.70
C ALA A 37 4.41 -8.57 -7.13
N GLU A 38 5.07 -7.47 -7.43
CA GLU A 38 6.40 -7.18 -6.89
C GLU A 38 6.37 -7.02 -5.37
N LEU A 39 5.35 -6.36 -4.84
CA LEU A 39 5.19 -6.20 -3.40
C LEU A 39 4.96 -7.55 -2.72
N GLU A 40 4.14 -8.40 -3.30
CA GLU A 40 3.90 -9.74 -2.77
C GLU A 40 5.16 -10.60 -2.78
N GLU A 41 5.98 -10.45 -3.81
CA GLU A 41 7.23 -11.18 -3.93
C GLU A 41 8.27 -10.70 -2.90
N GLU A 42 8.35 -9.40 -2.67
CA GLU A 42 9.32 -8.81 -1.77
C GLU A 42 8.97 -8.98 -0.30
N ILE A 43 7.69 -9.13 0.02
CA ILE A 43 7.23 -9.21 1.41
C ILE A 43 6.67 -10.60 1.68
N PRO A 44 7.42 -11.46 2.38
CA PRO A 44 6.95 -12.80 2.73
C PRO A 44 5.65 -12.74 3.55
N GLY A 45 4.71 -13.59 3.21
CA GLY A 45 3.42 -13.66 3.91
C GLY A 45 2.34 -12.74 3.36
N LEU A 46 2.69 -11.84 2.45
CA LEU A 46 1.73 -10.90 1.86
C LEU A 46 0.90 -11.53 0.74
N GLU A 47 1.37 -12.61 0.16
CA GLU A 47 0.68 -13.31 -0.91
C GLU A 47 -0.75 -13.66 -0.51
N ASN A 48 -1.73 -13.33 -1.35
CA ASN A 48 -3.16 -13.49 -1.10
C ASN A 48 -3.71 -12.65 0.05
N ARG A 49 -2.90 -11.75 0.63
CA ARG A 49 -3.32 -10.87 1.74
C ARG A 49 -3.20 -9.39 1.42
N MET A 50 -2.87 -9.06 0.18
CA MET A 50 -2.65 -7.67 -0.22
C MET A 50 -3.86 -6.78 0.09
N LYS A 51 -5.06 -7.20 -0.31
CA LYS A 51 -6.27 -6.41 -0.06
C LYS A 51 -6.52 -6.21 1.43
N THR A 52 -6.32 -7.27 2.21
CA THR A 52 -6.49 -7.20 3.66
C THR A 52 -5.48 -6.25 4.29
N ALA A 53 -4.22 -6.32 3.84
CA ALA A 53 -3.16 -5.46 4.36
C ALA A 53 -3.40 -4.00 3.99
N LEU A 54 -3.79 -3.72 2.75
CA LEU A 54 -4.11 -2.36 2.32
C LEU A 54 -5.30 -1.78 3.12
N ALA A 55 -6.35 -2.56 3.27
CA ALA A 55 -7.53 -2.13 4.04
C ALA A 55 -7.17 -1.88 5.50
N TYR A 56 -6.33 -2.72 6.08
CA TYR A 56 -5.85 -2.55 7.44
C TYR A 56 -5.06 -1.25 7.60
N LEU A 57 -4.11 -1.00 6.69
CA LEU A 57 -3.29 0.22 6.73
C LEU A 57 -4.16 1.47 6.57
N GLN A 58 -5.17 1.44 5.71
CA GLN A 58 -6.07 2.57 5.55
C GLN A 58 -6.91 2.80 6.81
N ARG A 59 -7.46 1.74 7.38
CA ARG A 59 -8.25 1.84 8.60
C ARG A 59 -7.42 2.36 9.76
N ALA A 60 -6.17 1.93 9.84
CA ALA A 60 -5.23 2.37 10.88
C ALA A 60 -4.60 3.73 10.57
N ARG A 61 -4.95 4.35 9.43
CA ARG A 61 -4.53 5.70 9.03
C ARG A 61 -3.06 5.84 8.64
N TYR A 62 -2.48 4.77 8.14
CA TYR A 62 -1.12 4.82 7.60
C TYR A 62 -1.11 5.20 6.12
N ILE A 63 -2.16 4.86 5.40
CA ILE A 63 -2.29 5.20 3.98
C ILE A 63 -3.73 5.62 3.68
N GLN A 64 -3.90 6.27 2.51
CA GLN A 64 -5.22 6.51 1.93
C GLN A 64 -5.18 6.02 0.50
N TYR A 65 -6.13 5.19 0.14
CA TYR A 65 -6.25 4.72 -1.23
C TYR A 65 -7.73 4.61 -1.60
N ARG A 66 -7.99 4.58 -2.90
CA ARG A 66 -9.34 4.37 -3.44
C ARG A 66 -9.26 3.36 -4.56
N SER A 67 -10.38 2.77 -4.92
CA SER A 67 -10.46 1.87 -6.06
C SER A 67 -10.69 2.68 -7.33
N GLY A 68 -9.92 2.39 -8.36
CA GLY A 68 -10.07 3.02 -9.66
C GLY A 68 -10.05 1.99 -10.76
N VAL A 69 -10.45 2.39 -11.97
CA VAL A 69 -10.43 1.50 -13.14
C VAL A 69 -9.10 1.65 -13.85
N GLY A 70 -8.34 0.56 -13.93
CA GLY A 70 -7.08 0.50 -14.64
C GLY A 70 -7.15 -0.46 -15.82
N GLU A 71 -6.02 -0.74 -16.43
CA GLU A 71 -5.93 -1.64 -17.59
C GLU A 71 -6.34 -3.07 -17.26
N ASP A 72 -6.02 -3.50 -16.04
CA ASP A 72 -6.31 -4.87 -15.57
C ASP A 72 -7.59 -4.96 -14.75
N GLY A 73 -8.46 -3.97 -14.82
CA GLY A 73 -9.70 -3.92 -14.06
C GLY A 73 -9.65 -2.91 -12.92
N ILE A 74 -10.19 -3.25 -11.76
CA ILE A 74 -10.20 -2.35 -10.61
C ILE A 74 -8.86 -2.46 -9.87
N GLU A 75 -8.18 -1.32 -9.74
CA GLU A 75 -6.87 -1.26 -9.11
C GLU A 75 -6.87 -0.22 -7.99
N PRO A 76 -6.09 -0.42 -6.92
CA PRO A 76 -5.96 0.59 -5.87
C PRO A 76 -5.18 1.79 -6.38
N ILE A 77 -5.67 2.99 -6.04
CA ILE A 77 -4.98 4.24 -6.35
C ILE A 77 -4.58 4.85 -5.01
N LEU A 78 -3.28 4.85 -4.76
CA LEU A 78 -2.70 5.39 -3.54
C LEU A 78 -2.60 6.90 -3.66
N TYR A 79 -3.17 7.65 -2.75
CA TYR A 79 -3.16 9.11 -2.84
C TYR A 79 -2.64 9.81 -1.58
N ASP A 80 -2.30 9.08 -0.55
CA ASP A 80 -1.60 9.63 0.62
C ASP A 80 -0.95 8.52 1.41
N VAL A 81 0.23 8.78 1.95
CA VAL A 81 0.94 7.83 2.79
C VAL A 81 1.53 8.58 3.98
N TYR A 82 1.29 8.06 5.18
CA TYR A 82 1.90 8.61 6.39
C TYR A 82 3.40 8.36 6.38
N GLU A 83 4.18 9.39 6.68
CA GLU A 83 5.64 9.27 6.66
C GLU A 83 6.17 8.35 7.77
N PRO A 84 6.94 7.31 7.44
CA PRO A 84 7.62 6.49 8.45
C PRO A 84 8.72 7.29 9.14
N ARG A 85 8.73 7.24 10.44
CA ARG A 85 9.74 7.93 11.22
C ARG A 85 10.45 6.98 12.15
#